data_a8040bff85d52bb0036e4ef517a83e34
#
_entry.id   a8040bff85d52bb0036e4ef517a83e34
#
_cell.length_a   1.000
_cell.length_b   1.000
_cell.length_c   1.000
_cell.angle_alpha   90.00
_cell.angle_beta   90.00
_cell.angle_gamma   90.00
#
_symmetry.space_group_name_H-M   'P 1'
#
loop_
_entity.id
_entity.type
_entity.pdbx_description
1 polymer ?
#
loop_
_entity_poly.entity_id
_entity_poly.type
_entity_poly.pdbx_seq_one_letter_code
_entity_poly.pdbx_strand_id
1 'polypeptide(L)'
;EAIEFANKNKLEGKVLKDFLGTVAPLILEPHISPISYHKNISAESIEEKSNIDSVFATMDELMKTPTVVKGVVMPDACPTGAIGQIPVGAVVATKGAIHPSMHSADICCSVMMTSLGHVDPKRVLDAAQSITHFGGGGRKDLFKLPENFVKKAMGDFFLGDERSMMLARTHFGTQGDGNHFLYIGRSKNTGDTIMVTHHGSRGFGANLYGKGMRVAESFRRECSPKTLPSNAWIPYGEEIGKKYWKSLQLVREWTKLNHEILHQKTCEAIKVDPQLRFWNEHNFVFKEDEMF
;
A
#
# COMPACT_ATOMS: atom_id res chain seq x y z
N GLU A 1 -2.56 9.37 28.57
CA GLU A 1 -3.34 8.84 29.74
C GLU A 1 -2.50 8.87 31.05
N ALA A 2 -1.34 8.14 31.18
CA ALA A 2 -0.55 8.11 32.41
C ALA A 2 -0.05 9.50 32.82
N ILE A 3 0.48 10.29 31.88
CA ILE A 3 0.92 11.68 32.12
C ILE A 3 -0.28 12.57 32.48
N GLU A 4 -1.41 12.42 31.83
CA GLU A 4 -2.64 13.14 32.14
C GLU A 4 -3.15 12.81 33.55
N PHE A 5 -3.12 11.51 33.91
CA PHE A 5 -3.47 11.09 35.27
C PHE A 5 -2.51 11.69 36.31
N ALA A 6 -1.19 11.65 36.05
CA ALA A 6 -0.19 12.22 36.94
C ALA A 6 -0.40 13.75 37.14
N ASN A 7 -0.64 14.47 36.05
CA ASN A 7 -0.92 15.91 36.09
C ASN A 7 -2.22 16.23 36.83
N LYS A 8 -3.30 15.49 36.55
CA LYS A 8 -4.60 15.65 37.24
C LYS A 8 -4.50 15.41 38.75
N ASN A 9 -3.69 14.46 39.17
CA ASN A 9 -3.49 14.10 40.57
C ASN A 9 -2.29 14.81 41.23
N LYS A 10 -1.65 15.75 40.52
CA LYS A 10 -0.50 16.54 41.01
C LYS A 10 0.61 15.68 41.62
N LEU A 11 0.95 14.58 40.95
CA LEU A 11 2.04 13.69 41.38
C LEU A 11 3.38 14.37 41.12
N GLU A 12 4.23 14.46 42.13
CA GLU A 12 5.53 15.13 42.06
C GLU A 12 6.63 14.27 42.71
N GLY A 13 7.89 14.58 42.40
CA GLY A 13 9.07 14.01 43.01
C GLY A 13 9.11 12.48 42.92
N LYS A 14 9.34 11.84 44.07
CA LYS A 14 9.47 10.38 44.18
C LYS A 14 8.16 9.67 43.79
N VAL A 15 7.01 10.21 44.19
CA VAL A 15 5.70 9.61 43.90
C VAL A 15 5.43 9.58 42.37
N LEU A 16 5.74 10.66 41.68
CA LEU A 16 5.65 10.70 40.20
C LEU A 16 6.59 9.68 39.56
N LYS A 17 7.86 9.59 40.07
CA LYS A 17 8.84 8.64 39.54
C LYS A 17 8.43 7.19 39.77
N ASP A 18 7.91 6.86 40.95
CA ASP A 18 7.43 5.52 41.28
C ASP A 18 6.18 5.18 40.44
N PHE A 19 5.25 6.13 40.28
CA PHE A 19 4.08 5.96 39.45
C PHE A 19 4.47 5.72 37.97
N LEU A 20 5.34 6.55 37.40
CA LEU A 20 5.81 6.37 36.02
C LEU A 20 6.61 5.06 35.84
N GLY A 21 7.30 4.59 36.87
CA GLY A 21 7.96 3.30 36.89
C GLY A 21 7.01 2.10 36.93
N THR A 22 5.79 2.28 37.49
CA THR A 22 4.75 1.23 37.48
C THR A 22 3.93 1.22 36.18
N VAL A 23 3.95 2.32 35.43
CA VAL A 23 3.28 2.47 34.12
C VAL A 23 4.31 2.32 32.99
N ALA A 24 5.23 1.37 33.15
CA ALA A 24 6.14 1.03 32.06
C ALA A 24 5.32 0.75 30.77
N PRO A 25 5.76 1.21 29.61
CA PRO A 25 5.05 0.91 28.37
C PRO A 25 4.86 -0.59 28.25
N LEU A 26 3.64 -1.01 27.94
CA LEU A 26 3.32 -2.42 27.72
C LEU A 26 4.20 -2.94 26.58
N ILE A 27 5.20 -3.77 26.93
CA ILE A 27 6.02 -4.44 25.93
C ILE A 27 5.24 -5.60 25.36
N LEU A 28 4.98 -5.53 24.07
CA LEU A 28 4.34 -6.60 23.31
C LEU A 28 5.40 -7.57 22.82
N GLU A 29 5.32 -8.80 23.29
CA GLU A 29 6.21 -9.87 22.84
C GLU A 29 5.61 -10.58 21.61
N PRO A 30 6.44 -10.96 20.63
CA PRO A 30 6.00 -11.85 19.55
C PRO A 30 5.45 -13.15 20.11
N HIS A 31 4.47 -13.73 19.45
CA HIS A 31 3.97 -15.05 19.79
C HIS A 31 5.09 -16.09 19.65
N ILE A 32 5.15 -17.06 20.59
CA ILE A 32 6.14 -18.16 20.56
C ILE A 32 5.94 -19.02 19.31
N SER A 33 4.68 -19.26 18.95
CA SER A 33 4.30 -19.99 17.73
C SER A 33 3.43 -19.13 16.84
N PRO A 34 3.46 -19.34 15.52
CA PRO A 34 2.61 -18.58 14.60
C PRO A 34 1.12 -18.82 14.91
N ILE A 35 0.32 -17.75 14.81
CA ILE A 35 -1.14 -17.88 14.84
C ILE A 35 -1.56 -18.66 13.60
N SER A 36 -2.54 -19.56 13.75
CA SER A 36 -3.09 -20.36 12.66
C SER A 36 -3.67 -19.46 11.55
N TYR A 37 -3.40 -19.80 10.29
CA TYR A 37 -3.88 -19.08 9.11
C TYR A 37 -4.30 -20.06 8.01
N HIS A 38 -5.12 -19.59 7.06
CA HIS A 38 -5.58 -20.39 5.94
C HIS A 38 -4.53 -20.52 4.86
N LYS A 39 -4.31 -21.74 4.36
CA LYS A 39 -3.40 -22.07 3.27
C LYS A 39 -4.24 -22.49 2.06
N ASN A 40 -4.49 -21.57 1.14
CA ASN A 40 -5.30 -21.78 -0.04
C ASN A 40 -4.45 -21.88 -1.31
N ILE A 41 -3.38 -22.69 -1.22
CA ILE A 41 -2.45 -22.94 -2.32
C ILE A 41 -1.92 -24.37 -2.20
N SER A 42 -1.73 -25.02 -3.34
CA SER A 42 -1.12 -26.36 -3.46
C SER A 42 -0.06 -26.34 -4.56
N ALA A 43 0.92 -27.22 -4.46
CA ALA A 43 1.96 -27.41 -5.47
C ALA A 43 1.65 -28.65 -6.31
N GLU A 44 1.93 -28.55 -7.61
CA GLU A 44 1.87 -29.68 -8.57
C GLU A 44 3.29 -30.12 -9.01
N SER A 45 4.30 -29.27 -8.84
CA SER A 45 5.69 -29.55 -9.14
C SER A 45 6.62 -29.37 -7.93
N ILE A 46 7.88 -29.83 -8.05
CA ILE A 46 8.92 -29.66 -7.02
C ILE A 46 9.30 -28.19 -6.88
N GLU A 47 9.36 -27.46 -7.98
CA GLU A 47 9.68 -26.04 -8.03
C GLU A 47 8.59 -25.20 -7.34
N GLU A 48 7.33 -25.47 -7.63
CA GLU A 48 6.18 -24.86 -6.95
C GLU A 48 6.19 -25.15 -5.46
N LYS A 49 6.50 -26.40 -5.08
CA LYS A 49 6.61 -26.78 -3.66
C LYS A 49 7.69 -25.96 -2.95
N SER A 50 8.87 -25.78 -3.55
CA SER A 50 9.95 -24.97 -2.98
C SER A 50 9.53 -23.50 -2.81
N ASN A 51 8.81 -22.95 -3.79
CA ASN A 51 8.25 -21.60 -3.70
C ASN A 51 7.24 -21.47 -2.55
N ILE A 52 6.30 -22.41 -2.46
CA ILE A 52 5.27 -22.43 -1.41
C ILE A 52 5.88 -22.63 -0.02
N ASP A 53 6.87 -23.51 0.13
CA ASP A 53 7.57 -23.72 1.41
C ASP A 53 8.25 -22.41 1.88
N SER A 54 8.81 -21.63 0.96
CA SER A 54 9.38 -20.30 1.24
C SER A 54 8.31 -19.29 1.64
N VAL A 55 7.14 -19.30 0.99
CA VAL A 55 5.97 -18.48 1.36
C VAL A 55 5.53 -18.80 2.78
N PHE A 56 5.38 -20.08 3.12
CA PHE A 56 4.92 -20.49 4.44
C PHE A 56 5.95 -20.15 5.53
N ALA A 57 7.24 -20.35 5.29
CA ALA A 57 8.29 -19.97 6.23
C ALA A 57 8.24 -18.47 6.56
N THR A 58 8.03 -17.63 5.54
CA THR A 58 7.87 -16.18 5.70
C THR A 58 6.58 -15.83 6.44
N MET A 59 5.46 -16.48 6.07
CA MET A 59 4.18 -16.24 6.71
C MET A 59 4.17 -16.69 8.18
N ASP A 60 4.79 -17.81 8.51
CA ASP A 60 4.90 -18.31 9.89
C ASP A 60 5.61 -17.28 10.79
N GLU A 61 6.68 -16.64 10.32
CA GLU A 61 7.33 -15.56 11.09
C GLU A 61 6.46 -14.30 11.19
N LEU A 62 5.78 -13.93 10.12
CA LEU A 62 4.86 -12.79 10.13
C LEU A 62 3.71 -12.99 11.12
N MET A 63 3.16 -14.21 11.17
CA MET A 63 2.04 -14.57 12.06
C MET A 63 2.42 -14.63 13.55
N LYS A 64 3.71 -14.45 13.90
CA LYS A 64 4.15 -14.24 15.29
C LYS A 64 4.02 -12.78 15.74
N THR A 65 3.75 -11.86 14.84
CA THR A 65 3.64 -10.42 15.16
C THR A 65 2.45 -10.17 16.10
N PRO A 66 2.64 -9.45 17.23
CA PRO A 66 1.62 -9.35 18.29
C PRO A 66 0.29 -8.74 17.86
N THR A 67 0.30 -7.90 16.84
CA THR A 67 -0.88 -7.18 16.32
C THR A 67 -1.64 -7.96 15.26
N VAL A 68 -1.05 -9.04 14.72
CA VAL A 68 -1.69 -9.90 13.71
C VAL A 68 -2.69 -10.82 14.38
N VAL A 69 -3.89 -10.95 13.82
CA VAL A 69 -4.97 -11.76 14.40
C VAL A 69 -5.51 -12.83 13.45
N LYS A 70 -5.35 -12.65 12.13
CA LYS A 70 -5.77 -13.64 11.12
C LYS A 70 -4.87 -13.51 9.89
N GLY A 71 -4.81 -14.56 9.09
CA GLY A 71 -4.09 -14.57 7.83
C GLY A 71 -4.62 -15.60 6.85
N VAL A 72 -4.33 -15.36 5.57
CA VAL A 72 -4.57 -16.31 4.48
C VAL A 72 -3.48 -16.17 3.43
N VAL A 73 -3.08 -17.29 2.85
CA VAL A 73 -2.22 -17.36 1.66
C VAL A 73 -3.08 -17.79 0.48
N MET A 74 -3.09 -16.99 -0.59
CA MET A 74 -3.90 -17.15 -1.80
C MET A 74 -3.12 -17.94 -2.87
N PRO A 75 -3.81 -18.44 -3.94
CA PRO A 75 -3.20 -19.29 -4.96
C PRO A 75 -2.07 -18.63 -5.78
N ASP A 76 -1.99 -17.30 -5.82
CA ASP A 76 -0.97 -16.52 -6.51
C ASP A 76 0.27 -16.19 -5.66
N ALA A 77 0.43 -16.87 -4.51
CA ALA A 77 1.46 -16.52 -3.54
C ALA A 77 2.89 -16.73 -4.05
N CYS A 78 3.74 -15.73 -3.75
CA CYS A 78 5.15 -15.73 -4.10
C CYS A 78 5.98 -15.02 -2.99
N PRO A 79 7.19 -15.51 -2.66
CA PRO A 79 8.06 -14.84 -1.69
C PRO A 79 8.46 -13.43 -2.17
N THR A 80 8.56 -12.48 -1.23
CA THR A 80 8.92 -11.08 -1.54
C THR A 80 10.29 -10.64 -1.01
N GLY A 81 11.07 -11.54 -0.43
CA GLY A 81 12.38 -11.20 0.11
C GLY A 81 12.67 -11.78 1.49
N ALA A 82 12.97 -10.93 2.48
CA ALA A 82 13.38 -11.37 3.81
C ALA A 82 12.27 -12.14 4.55
N ILE A 83 12.67 -13.10 5.39
CA ILE A 83 11.76 -13.83 6.27
C ILE A 83 10.95 -12.85 7.13
N GLY A 84 9.64 -13.10 7.25
CA GLY A 84 8.70 -12.27 8.00
C GLY A 84 8.14 -11.08 7.21
N GLN A 85 8.62 -10.82 6.00
CA GLN A 85 7.98 -9.87 5.11
C GLN A 85 6.74 -10.51 4.47
N ILE A 86 5.63 -9.77 4.38
CA ILE A 86 4.40 -10.33 3.79
C ILE A 86 4.66 -10.82 2.36
N PRO A 87 4.33 -12.07 2.01
CA PRO A 87 4.46 -12.55 0.64
C PRO A 87 3.37 -11.94 -0.27
N VAL A 88 3.62 -11.90 -1.57
CA VAL A 88 2.56 -11.66 -2.57
C VAL A 88 1.46 -12.68 -2.37
N GLY A 89 0.21 -12.33 -2.61
CA GLY A 89 -0.94 -13.21 -2.43
C GLY A 89 -1.30 -13.51 -0.98
N ALA A 90 -0.63 -12.91 0.01
CA ALA A 90 -1.04 -13.01 1.40
C ALA A 90 -1.93 -11.84 1.82
N VAL A 91 -2.91 -12.15 2.66
CA VAL A 91 -3.74 -11.15 3.34
C VAL A 91 -3.68 -11.44 4.84
N VAL A 92 -3.46 -10.40 5.63
CA VAL A 92 -3.47 -10.47 7.08
C VAL A 92 -4.39 -9.42 7.66
N ALA A 93 -5.03 -9.76 8.76
CA ALA A 93 -5.79 -8.81 9.56
C ALA A 93 -4.99 -8.46 10.81
N THR A 94 -4.85 -7.18 11.09
CA THR A 94 -4.16 -6.65 12.27
C THR A 94 -5.12 -5.84 13.13
N LYS A 95 -4.95 -5.85 14.44
CA LYS A 95 -5.80 -5.11 15.37
C LYS A 95 -5.10 -3.84 15.84
N GLY A 96 -5.74 -2.68 15.58
CA GLY A 96 -5.28 -1.38 16.06
C GLY A 96 -3.92 -0.93 15.54
N ALA A 97 -3.42 -1.52 14.44
CA ALA A 97 -2.06 -1.32 13.96
C ALA A 97 -2.01 -1.25 12.43
N ILE A 98 -1.29 -0.27 11.90
CA ILE A 98 -0.98 -0.17 10.47
C ILE A 98 0.49 -0.55 10.27
N HIS A 99 0.75 -1.55 9.45
CA HIS A 99 2.08 -2.03 9.12
C HIS A 99 2.51 -1.51 7.74
N PRO A 100 3.43 -0.53 7.66
CA PRO A 100 3.83 -0.02 6.34
C PRO A 100 4.43 -1.08 5.43
N SER A 101 5.19 -2.03 5.96
CA SER A 101 5.75 -3.13 5.15
C SER A 101 4.70 -4.05 4.54
N MET A 102 3.52 -4.19 5.16
CA MET A 102 2.47 -5.08 4.69
C MET A 102 1.68 -4.52 3.49
N HIS A 103 1.68 -3.19 3.29
CA HIS A 103 1.17 -2.57 2.06
C HIS A 103 2.28 -2.25 1.06
N SER A 104 3.53 -2.51 1.39
CA SER A 104 4.75 -2.29 0.62
C SER A 104 5.01 -0.83 0.16
N ALA A 105 6.12 -0.62 -0.57
CA ALA A 105 6.45 0.68 -1.16
C ALA A 105 5.55 1.04 -2.35
N ASP A 106 4.96 0.04 -3.01
CA ASP A 106 4.02 0.24 -4.10
C ASP A 106 2.58 0.29 -3.57
N ILE A 107 2.33 1.28 -2.70
CA ILE A 107 1.04 1.52 -2.06
C ILE A 107 -0.06 1.62 -3.12
N CYS A 108 -1.14 0.86 -2.93
CA CYS A 108 -2.30 0.88 -3.80
C CYS A 108 -1.99 0.45 -5.24
N CYS A 109 -1.12 -0.58 -5.42
CA CYS A 109 -1.02 -1.23 -6.71
C CYS A 109 -2.40 -1.70 -7.13
N SER A 110 -2.80 -1.42 -8.37
CA SER A 110 -4.18 -1.53 -8.80
C SER A 110 -4.29 -1.74 -10.30
N VAL A 111 -5.44 -2.20 -10.71
CA VAL A 111 -5.79 -2.39 -12.12
C VAL A 111 -6.94 -1.46 -12.48
N MET A 112 -6.81 -0.74 -13.59
CA MET A 112 -7.95 -0.06 -14.23
C MET A 112 -8.20 -0.65 -15.60
N MET A 113 -9.46 -0.96 -15.90
CA MET A 113 -9.92 -1.40 -17.19
C MET A 113 -10.91 -0.37 -17.77
N THR A 114 -10.79 -0.08 -19.04
CA THR A 114 -11.77 0.74 -19.79
C THR A 114 -12.17 0.01 -21.06
N SER A 115 -13.48 -0.16 -21.28
CA SER A 115 -14.06 -0.63 -22.56
C SER A 115 -14.25 0.56 -23.49
N LEU A 116 -13.78 0.41 -24.73
CA LEU A 116 -13.76 1.46 -25.75
C LEU A 116 -14.71 1.15 -26.92
N GLY A 117 -15.50 0.04 -26.83
CA GLY A 117 -16.33 -0.41 -27.93
C GLY A 117 -15.51 -0.98 -29.10
N HIS A 118 -16.09 -0.97 -30.29
CA HIS A 118 -15.48 -1.54 -31.50
C HIS A 118 -14.48 -0.58 -32.16
N VAL A 119 -13.33 -0.40 -31.50
CA VAL A 119 -12.21 0.41 -32.02
C VAL A 119 -11.06 -0.52 -32.44
N ASP A 120 -10.24 -0.11 -33.40
CA ASP A 120 -9.03 -0.86 -33.75
C ASP A 120 -8.05 -0.88 -32.58
N PRO A 121 -7.69 -2.07 -32.02
CA PRO A 121 -6.76 -2.19 -30.90
C PRO A 121 -5.39 -1.56 -31.19
N LYS A 122 -4.91 -1.64 -32.44
CA LYS A 122 -3.63 -1.05 -32.81
C LYS A 122 -3.64 0.47 -32.67
N ARG A 123 -4.72 1.12 -33.10
CA ARG A 123 -4.90 2.57 -32.94
C ARG A 123 -4.89 2.98 -31.46
N VAL A 124 -5.53 2.18 -30.59
CA VAL A 124 -5.52 2.43 -29.14
C VAL A 124 -4.12 2.24 -28.56
N LEU A 125 -3.42 1.17 -28.95
CA LEU A 125 -2.07 0.87 -28.49
C LEU A 125 -1.08 1.99 -28.88
N ASP A 126 -1.10 2.42 -30.14
CA ASP A 126 -0.22 3.49 -30.65
C ASP A 126 -0.45 4.82 -29.89
N ALA A 127 -1.72 5.16 -29.62
CA ALA A 127 -2.07 6.34 -28.83
C ALA A 127 -1.60 6.22 -27.38
N ALA A 128 -1.91 5.08 -26.71
CA ALA A 128 -1.50 4.84 -25.33
C ALA A 128 0.03 4.86 -25.16
N GLN A 129 0.75 4.25 -26.10
CA GLN A 129 2.22 4.25 -26.10
C GLN A 129 2.81 5.65 -26.27
N SER A 130 2.22 6.51 -27.10
CA SER A 130 2.67 7.88 -27.28
C SER A 130 2.43 8.80 -26.08
N ILE A 131 1.43 8.48 -25.26
CA ILE A 131 1.01 9.28 -24.10
C ILE A 131 1.71 8.83 -22.83
N THR A 132 1.89 7.51 -22.67
CA THR A 132 2.34 6.89 -21.43
C THR A 132 3.85 6.95 -21.28
N HIS A 133 4.32 7.32 -20.07
CA HIS A 133 5.72 7.19 -19.70
C HIS A 133 5.96 5.83 -19.04
N PHE A 134 6.77 4.98 -19.67
CA PHE A 134 7.23 3.70 -19.13
C PHE A 134 8.63 3.84 -18.50
N GLY A 135 8.97 2.89 -17.63
CA GLY A 135 10.25 2.85 -16.94
C GLY A 135 10.28 3.65 -15.63
N GLY A 136 11.46 3.75 -15.05
CA GLY A 136 11.69 4.45 -13.78
C GLY A 136 11.60 5.98 -13.93
N GLY A 137 11.41 6.64 -12.77
CA GLY A 137 11.38 8.10 -12.70
C GLY A 137 10.05 8.73 -13.10
N GLY A 138 10.08 10.05 -13.28
CA GLY A 138 8.92 10.86 -13.64
C GLY A 138 9.03 11.38 -15.07
N ARG A 139 7.92 11.91 -15.58
CA ARG A 139 7.84 12.51 -16.91
C ARG A 139 8.28 13.98 -16.92
N LYS A 140 8.76 14.44 -18.06
CA LYS A 140 9.19 15.84 -18.26
C LYS A 140 8.01 16.74 -18.66
N ASP A 141 7.13 16.24 -19.51
CA ASP A 141 5.90 16.88 -19.96
C ASP A 141 4.77 16.61 -18.96
N LEU A 142 4.63 17.44 -17.97
CA LEU A 142 3.74 17.21 -16.83
C LEU A 142 2.26 17.29 -17.19
N PHE A 143 1.49 16.33 -16.74
CA PHE A 143 0.04 16.46 -16.67
C PHE A 143 -0.37 17.26 -15.43
N LYS A 144 -1.44 18.03 -15.55
CA LYS A 144 -1.96 18.83 -14.44
C LYS A 144 -2.73 17.95 -13.46
N LEU A 145 -2.29 17.90 -12.21
CA LEU A 145 -3.07 17.31 -11.12
C LEU A 145 -4.31 18.16 -10.82
N PRO A 146 -5.45 17.53 -10.43
CA PRO A 146 -6.62 18.26 -9.97
C PRO A 146 -6.29 19.20 -8.80
N GLU A 147 -6.79 20.44 -8.85
CA GLU A 147 -6.48 21.46 -7.83
C GLU A 147 -6.95 21.10 -6.42
N ASN A 148 -8.10 20.44 -6.34
CA ASN A 148 -8.64 19.94 -5.07
C ASN A 148 -7.73 18.87 -4.45
N PHE A 149 -7.15 17.97 -5.26
CA PHE A 149 -6.16 17.00 -4.79
C PHE A 149 -4.90 17.70 -4.28
N VAL A 150 -4.33 18.62 -5.06
CA VAL A 150 -3.14 19.39 -4.68
C VAL A 150 -3.35 20.09 -3.34
N LYS A 151 -4.50 20.75 -3.15
CA LYS A 151 -4.85 21.43 -1.89
C LYS A 151 -4.90 20.46 -0.70
N LYS A 152 -5.52 19.29 -0.87
CA LYS A 152 -5.57 18.25 0.17
C LYS A 152 -4.18 17.73 0.53
N ALA A 153 -3.36 17.41 -0.49
CA ALA A 153 -2.03 16.86 -0.30
C ALA A 153 -1.07 17.84 0.36
N MET A 154 -1.11 19.14 -0.03
CA MET A 154 -0.31 20.19 0.61
C MET A 154 -0.67 20.41 2.08
N GLY A 155 -1.89 20.15 2.50
CA GLY A 155 -2.34 20.23 3.89
C GLY A 155 -2.14 18.93 4.68
N ASP A 156 -1.57 17.90 4.08
CA ASP A 156 -1.36 16.61 4.74
C ASP A 156 -0.03 16.56 5.50
N PHE A 157 -0.05 15.90 6.67
CA PHE A 157 1.12 15.85 7.56
C PHE A 157 2.33 15.16 6.94
N PHE A 158 2.14 14.05 6.23
CA PHE A 158 3.23 13.29 5.62
C PHE A 158 3.53 13.68 4.17
N LEU A 159 2.56 14.24 3.45
CA LEU A 159 2.64 14.47 2.00
C LEU A 159 2.80 15.94 1.62
N GLY A 160 2.62 16.89 2.57
CA GLY A 160 2.63 18.33 2.28
C GLY A 160 4.01 18.94 2.02
N ASP A 161 5.08 18.16 2.14
CA ASP A 161 6.44 18.66 1.88
C ASP A 161 6.78 18.76 0.37
N GLU A 162 7.79 19.55 0.06
CA GLU A 162 8.21 19.85 -1.31
C GLU A 162 8.55 18.59 -2.11
N ARG A 163 9.29 17.64 -1.50
CA ARG A 163 9.68 16.40 -2.16
C ARG A 163 8.47 15.53 -2.52
N SER A 164 7.53 15.37 -1.60
CA SER A 164 6.29 14.62 -1.86
C SER A 164 5.49 15.25 -2.98
N MET A 165 5.33 16.57 -2.96
CA MET A 165 4.59 17.31 -3.99
C MET A 165 5.29 17.30 -5.35
N MET A 166 6.62 17.36 -5.39
CA MET A 166 7.39 17.17 -6.62
C MET A 166 7.14 15.79 -7.21
N LEU A 167 7.23 14.72 -6.40
CA LEU A 167 6.98 13.34 -6.84
C LEU A 167 5.53 13.16 -7.31
N ALA A 168 4.55 13.73 -6.59
CA ALA A 168 3.15 13.69 -7.02
C ALA A 168 2.95 14.28 -8.42
N ARG A 169 3.64 15.37 -8.77
CA ARG A 169 3.52 16.05 -10.06
C ARG A 169 4.30 15.35 -11.16
N THR A 170 5.55 14.97 -10.91
CA THR A 170 6.44 14.39 -11.94
C THR A 170 6.06 12.95 -12.28
N HIS A 171 5.51 12.19 -11.34
CA HIS A 171 5.09 10.81 -11.58
C HIS A 171 3.62 10.69 -12.07
N PHE A 172 2.87 11.77 -12.12
CA PHE A 172 1.49 11.77 -12.60
C PHE A 172 1.42 11.52 -14.11
N GLY A 173 0.67 10.53 -14.54
CA GLY A 173 0.61 10.05 -15.91
C GLY A 173 1.78 9.14 -16.30
N THR A 174 2.35 8.38 -15.33
CA THR A 174 3.39 7.39 -15.60
C THR A 174 2.92 5.98 -15.31
N GLN A 175 3.31 5.03 -16.16
CA GLN A 175 3.03 3.60 -16.01
C GLN A 175 4.03 2.93 -15.07
N GLY A 176 5.32 3.25 -15.19
CA GLY A 176 6.38 2.63 -14.43
C GLY A 176 7.01 1.42 -15.10
N ASP A 177 7.59 0.55 -14.29
CA ASP A 177 8.38 -0.61 -14.67
C ASP A 177 8.06 -1.84 -13.78
N GLY A 178 8.86 -2.87 -13.86
CA GLY A 178 8.69 -4.10 -13.10
C GLY A 178 7.46 -4.89 -13.58
N ASN A 179 6.56 -5.23 -12.65
CA ASN A 179 5.30 -5.93 -12.94
C ASN A 179 4.18 -5.00 -13.46
N HIS A 180 4.46 -3.70 -13.62
CA HIS A 180 3.49 -2.76 -14.16
C HIS A 180 3.37 -2.91 -15.68
N PHE A 181 2.14 -2.88 -16.18
CA PHE A 181 1.88 -3.03 -17.62
C PHE A 181 0.72 -2.16 -18.10
N LEU A 182 0.71 -1.94 -19.39
CA LEU A 182 -0.42 -1.45 -20.18
C LEU A 182 -0.75 -2.52 -21.21
N TYR A 183 -2.00 -2.93 -21.25
CA TYR A 183 -2.48 -3.98 -22.15
C TYR A 183 -3.67 -3.47 -22.96
N ILE A 184 -3.64 -3.77 -24.24
CA ILE A 184 -4.77 -3.55 -25.16
C ILE A 184 -5.19 -4.89 -25.74
N GLY A 185 -6.47 -5.22 -25.63
CA GLY A 185 -7.01 -6.48 -26.12
C GLY A 185 -8.46 -6.38 -26.52
N ARG A 186 -9.06 -7.52 -26.85
CA ARG A 186 -10.49 -7.62 -27.15
C ARG A 186 -11.22 -8.46 -26.11
N SER A 187 -12.37 -7.99 -25.69
CA SER A 187 -13.31 -8.78 -24.88
C SER A 187 -13.82 -9.96 -25.70
N LYS A 188 -13.71 -11.17 -25.15
CA LYS A 188 -14.25 -12.38 -25.78
C LYS A 188 -15.78 -12.35 -25.86
N ASN A 189 -16.44 -11.68 -24.91
CA ASN A 189 -17.91 -11.68 -24.83
C ASN A 189 -18.55 -10.62 -25.70
N THR A 190 -17.95 -9.42 -25.80
CA THR A 190 -18.56 -8.29 -26.52
C THR A 190 -17.84 -7.92 -27.82
N GLY A 191 -16.59 -8.38 -27.99
CA GLY A 191 -15.73 -7.95 -29.09
C GLY A 191 -15.15 -6.54 -28.92
N ASP A 192 -15.46 -5.85 -27.83
CA ASP A 192 -14.96 -4.51 -27.55
C ASP A 192 -13.46 -4.49 -27.34
N THR A 193 -12.83 -3.44 -27.79
CA THR A 193 -11.44 -3.17 -27.42
C THR A 193 -11.39 -2.68 -25.99
N ILE A 194 -10.54 -3.29 -25.19
CA ILE A 194 -10.31 -2.95 -23.79
C ILE A 194 -8.88 -2.43 -23.60
N MET A 195 -8.74 -1.41 -22.79
CA MET A 195 -7.47 -0.92 -22.28
C MET A 195 -7.36 -1.26 -20.80
N VAL A 196 -6.25 -1.87 -20.41
CA VAL A 196 -5.96 -2.22 -19.02
C VAL A 196 -4.63 -1.61 -18.63
N THR A 197 -4.58 -0.93 -17.48
CA THR A 197 -3.33 -0.48 -16.85
C THR A 197 -3.18 -1.12 -15.49
N HIS A 198 -1.97 -1.53 -15.16
CA HIS A 198 -1.57 -2.06 -13.85
C HIS A 198 -0.38 -1.25 -13.35
N HIS A 199 -0.58 -0.48 -12.30
CA HIS A 199 0.48 0.27 -11.61
C HIS A 199 0.02 0.70 -10.22
N GLY A 200 0.97 1.10 -9.37
CA GLY A 200 0.71 1.63 -8.03
C GLY A 200 1.01 3.13 -7.94
N SER A 201 1.34 3.57 -6.74
CA SER A 201 1.51 4.98 -6.37
C SER A 201 2.86 5.59 -6.76
N ARG A 202 3.68 4.85 -7.48
CA ARG A 202 4.96 5.33 -7.99
C ARG A 202 5.83 5.96 -6.86
N GLY A 203 6.72 6.89 -7.21
CA GLY A 203 7.58 7.58 -6.24
C GLY A 203 6.83 8.35 -5.15
N PHE A 204 5.59 8.76 -5.40
CA PHE A 204 4.77 9.47 -4.42
C PHE A 204 4.45 8.56 -3.21
N GLY A 205 3.92 7.37 -3.45
CA GLY A 205 3.65 6.40 -2.38
C GLY A 205 4.92 5.80 -1.78
N ALA A 206 5.95 5.52 -2.59
CA ALA A 206 7.23 5.05 -2.08
C ALA A 206 7.87 6.03 -1.07
N ASN A 207 7.68 7.34 -1.25
CA ASN A 207 8.11 8.34 -0.29
C ASN A 207 7.32 8.28 1.02
N LEU A 208 5.99 8.09 0.96
CA LEU A 208 5.15 7.87 2.14
C LEU A 208 5.55 6.59 2.88
N TYR A 209 5.77 5.49 2.15
CA TYR A 209 6.26 4.23 2.69
C TYR A 209 7.52 4.43 3.55
N GLY A 210 8.55 5.10 3.00
CA GLY A 210 9.78 5.35 3.72
C GLY A 210 9.59 6.19 4.99
N LYS A 211 8.64 7.15 4.98
CA LYS A 211 8.27 7.92 6.18
C LYS A 211 7.54 7.05 7.20
N GLY A 212 6.59 6.23 6.75
CA GLY A 212 5.85 5.29 7.59
C GLY A 212 6.75 4.27 8.27
N MET A 213 7.69 3.67 7.53
CA MET A 213 8.65 2.72 8.10
C MET A 213 9.50 3.32 9.22
N ARG A 214 9.94 4.58 9.08
CA ARG A 214 10.70 5.26 10.16
C ARG A 214 9.86 5.46 11.43
N VAL A 215 8.59 5.85 11.27
CA VAL A 215 7.66 5.99 12.40
C VAL A 215 7.37 4.63 13.04
N ALA A 216 7.07 3.63 12.23
CA ALA A 216 6.79 2.27 12.71
C ALA A 216 7.98 1.67 13.48
N GLU A 217 9.20 1.86 12.98
CA GLU A 217 10.42 1.38 13.63
C GLU A 217 10.67 2.06 14.98
N SER A 218 10.33 3.35 15.12
CA SER A 218 10.41 4.03 16.43
C SER A 218 9.48 3.36 17.43
N PHE A 219 8.22 3.11 17.08
CA PHE A 219 7.29 2.40 17.96
C PHE A 219 7.74 0.96 18.26
N ARG A 220 8.21 0.22 17.25
CA ARG A 220 8.70 -1.14 17.45
C ARG A 220 9.81 -1.21 18.49
N ARG A 221 10.79 -0.31 18.43
CA ARG A 221 11.91 -0.27 19.39
C ARG A 221 11.44 -0.06 20.82
N GLU A 222 10.41 0.74 21.01
CA GLU A 222 9.87 1.06 22.33
C GLU A 222 8.88 0.01 22.84
N CYS A 223 7.95 -0.44 21.96
CA CYS A 223 6.83 -1.27 22.39
C CYS A 223 7.03 -2.77 22.13
N SER A 224 7.89 -3.17 21.18
CA SER A 224 8.09 -4.58 20.83
C SER A 224 9.47 -4.82 20.19
N PRO A 225 10.56 -4.65 20.94
CA PRO A 225 11.92 -4.70 20.39
C PRO A 225 12.30 -6.04 19.79
N LYS A 226 11.62 -7.13 20.16
CA LYS A 226 11.87 -8.48 19.64
C LYS A 226 11.11 -8.79 18.33
N THR A 227 10.11 -7.98 17.97
CA THR A 227 9.45 -8.10 16.66
C THR A 227 10.43 -7.73 15.54
N LEU A 228 10.37 -8.43 14.41
CA LEU A 228 11.21 -8.15 13.25
C LEU A 228 10.98 -6.72 12.74
N PRO A 229 12.03 -6.00 12.31
CA PRO A 229 11.89 -4.65 11.74
C PRO A 229 10.93 -4.58 10.54
N SER A 230 10.89 -5.65 9.72
CA SER A 230 9.92 -5.79 8.62
C SER A 230 8.46 -5.81 9.08
N ASN A 231 8.21 -6.13 10.36
CA ASN A 231 6.86 -6.22 10.92
C ASN A 231 6.56 -5.07 11.90
N ALA A 232 7.35 -3.98 11.83
CA ALA A 232 7.08 -2.76 12.58
C ALA A 232 5.72 -2.15 12.22
N TRP A 233 5.06 -1.52 13.19
CA TRP A 233 3.74 -0.92 13.00
C TRP A 233 3.61 0.47 13.60
N ILE A 234 2.61 1.18 13.13
CA ILE A 234 2.16 2.46 13.68
C ILE A 234 0.84 2.19 14.42
N PRO A 235 0.76 2.43 15.74
CA PRO A 235 -0.49 2.27 16.47
C PRO A 235 -1.55 3.24 15.96
N TYR A 236 -2.71 2.73 15.54
CA TYR A 236 -3.80 3.57 15.00
C TYR A 236 -4.45 4.44 16.08
N GLY A 237 -4.41 4.02 17.34
CA GLY A 237 -4.91 4.80 18.47
C GLY A 237 -4.17 6.13 18.67
N GLU A 238 -2.91 6.19 18.26
CA GLU A 238 -2.09 7.38 18.32
C GLU A 238 -2.44 8.39 17.21
N GLU A 239 -2.24 9.68 17.50
CA GLU A 239 -2.50 10.74 16.54
C GLU A 239 -1.71 10.58 15.23
N ILE A 240 -0.47 10.10 15.33
CA ILE A 240 0.38 9.83 14.16
C ILE A 240 -0.16 8.70 13.30
N GLY A 241 -0.79 7.67 13.90
CA GLY A 241 -1.44 6.58 13.18
C GLY A 241 -2.64 7.07 12.37
N LYS A 242 -3.47 7.95 12.94
CA LYS A 242 -4.59 8.58 12.23
C LYS A 242 -4.11 9.46 11.07
N LYS A 243 -3.01 10.20 11.28
CA LYS A 243 -2.39 11.00 10.22
C LYS A 243 -1.85 10.10 9.09
N TYR A 244 -1.19 9.01 9.44
CA TYR A 244 -0.68 8.06 8.44
C TYR A 244 -1.80 7.42 7.64
N TRP A 245 -2.89 7.01 8.29
CA TRP A 245 -4.09 6.50 7.63
C TRP A 245 -4.68 7.51 6.62
N LYS A 246 -4.77 8.78 7.01
CA LYS A 246 -5.24 9.86 6.12
C LYS A 246 -4.35 10.00 4.89
N SER A 247 -3.03 9.97 5.07
CA SER A 247 -2.07 10.03 3.98
C SER A 247 -2.17 8.83 3.03
N LEU A 248 -2.43 7.61 3.57
CA LEU A 248 -2.69 6.42 2.74
C LEU A 248 -3.92 6.62 1.83
N GLN A 249 -5.01 7.23 2.34
CA GLN A 249 -6.19 7.51 1.53
C GLN A 249 -5.90 8.54 0.42
N LEU A 250 -5.03 9.52 0.66
CA LEU A 250 -4.59 10.46 -0.38
C LEU A 250 -3.72 9.79 -1.44
N VAL A 251 -2.85 8.86 -1.06
CA VAL A 251 -2.08 8.07 -2.03
C VAL A 251 -3.00 7.18 -2.88
N ARG A 252 -4.02 6.58 -2.28
CA ARG A 252 -5.07 5.82 -2.99
C ARG A 252 -5.81 6.68 -4.01
N GLU A 253 -6.24 7.89 -3.60
CA GLU A 253 -6.87 8.87 -4.50
C GLU A 253 -5.93 9.24 -5.66
N TRP A 254 -4.66 9.51 -5.37
CA TRP A 254 -3.65 9.84 -6.39
C TRP A 254 -3.46 8.69 -7.38
N THR A 255 -3.35 7.45 -6.90
CA THR A 255 -3.14 6.28 -7.76
C THR A 255 -4.29 6.09 -8.73
N LYS A 256 -5.54 6.23 -8.25
CA LYS A 256 -6.71 6.20 -9.11
C LYS A 256 -6.68 7.29 -10.16
N LEU A 257 -6.36 8.53 -9.77
CA LEU A 257 -6.21 9.65 -10.70
C LEU A 257 -5.10 9.41 -11.74
N ASN A 258 -4.02 8.71 -11.35
CA ASN A 258 -2.93 8.36 -12.27
C ASN A 258 -3.39 7.36 -13.36
N HIS A 259 -4.21 6.37 -13.00
CA HIS A 259 -4.88 5.53 -14.00
C HIS A 259 -5.84 6.34 -14.89
N GLU A 260 -6.69 7.14 -14.25
CA GLU A 260 -7.72 7.92 -14.96
C GLU A 260 -7.13 8.85 -16.01
N ILE A 261 -6.04 9.55 -15.70
CA ILE A 261 -5.43 10.48 -16.68
C ILE A 261 -4.85 9.75 -17.88
N LEU A 262 -4.22 8.56 -17.71
CA LEU A 262 -3.70 7.77 -18.81
C LEU A 262 -4.81 7.28 -19.73
N HIS A 263 -5.89 6.75 -19.15
CA HIS A 263 -7.06 6.29 -19.91
C HIS A 263 -7.78 7.45 -20.59
N GLN A 264 -7.96 8.57 -19.89
CA GLN A 264 -8.60 9.75 -20.45
C GLN A 264 -7.81 10.32 -21.63
N LYS A 265 -6.50 10.51 -21.48
CA LYS A 265 -5.65 11.04 -22.54
C LYS A 265 -5.61 10.13 -23.78
N THR A 266 -5.63 8.82 -23.56
CA THR A 266 -5.73 7.86 -24.66
C THR A 266 -7.07 7.99 -25.39
N CYS A 267 -8.20 8.06 -24.66
CA CYS A 267 -9.52 8.26 -25.23
C CYS A 267 -9.63 9.57 -26.03
N GLU A 268 -9.09 10.67 -25.47
CA GLU A 268 -9.04 11.99 -26.14
C GLU A 268 -8.26 11.92 -27.48
N ALA A 269 -7.09 11.24 -27.48
CA ALA A 269 -6.25 11.12 -28.68
C ALA A 269 -6.91 10.32 -29.79
N ILE A 270 -7.67 9.28 -29.45
CA ILE A 270 -8.41 8.47 -30.41
C ILE A 270 -9.84 8.98 -30.68
N LYS A 271 -10.28 10.04 -29.99
CA LYS A 271 -11.64 10.61 -30.09
C LYS A 271 -12.74 9.58 -29.87
N VAL A 272 -12.65 8.84 -28.75
CA VAL A 272 -13.62 7.79 -28.36
C VAL A 272 -14.00 8.02 -26.91
N ASP A 273 -15.28 7.95 -26.60
CA ASP A 273 -15.78 7.99 -25.24
C ASP A 273 -15.72 6.60 -24.60
N PRO A 274 -15.29 6.47 -23.35
CA PRO A 274 -15.27 5.20 -22.63
C PRO A 274 -16.70 4.71 -22.36
N GLN A 275 -16.99 3.43 -22.63
CA GLN A 275 -18.29 2.83 -22.37
C GLN A 275 -18.44 2.32 -20.95
N LEU A 276 -17.37 1.71 -20.41
CA LEU A 276 -17.29 1.16 -19.07
C LEU A 276 -15.88 1.39 -18.52
N ARG A 277 -15.81 1.76 -17.25
CA ARG A 277 -14.56 1.82 -16.52
C ARG A 277 -14.69 1.07 -15.19
N PHE A 278 -13.70 0.22 -14.91
CA PHE A 278 -13.59 -0.53 -13.66
C PHE A 278 -12.21 -0.29 -13.05
N TRP A 279 -12.14 -0.17 -11.74
CA TRP A 279 -10.88 -0.02 -10.99
C TRP A 279 -10.91 -0.88 -9.74
N ASN A 280 -9.80 -1.58 -9.44
CA ASN A 280 -9.65 -2.43 -8.27
C ASN A 280 -8.21 -2.39 -7.77
N GLU A 281 -8.02 -2.01 -6.53
CA GLU A 281 -6.76 -2.10 -5.80
C GLU A 281 -6.59 -3.49 -5.19
N HIS A 282 -5.34 -3.99 -5.17
CA HIS A 282 -4.99 -5.32 -4.63
C HIS A 282 -3.76 -5.31 -3.72
N ASN A 283 -3.13 -4.15 -3.50
CA ASN A 283 -2.02 -3.97 -2.56
C ASN A 283 -2.26 -2.71 -1.74
N PHE A 284 -3.13 -2.84 -0.74
CA PHE A 284 -3.57 -1.71 0.07
C PHE A 284 -3.96 -2.16 1.48
N VAL A 285 -4.17 -1.20 2.37
CA VAL A 285 -4.69 -1.39 3.73
C VAL A 285 -6.14 -0.97 3.74
N PHE A 286 -7.03 -1.88 4.11
CA PHE A 286 -8.43 -1.60 4.34
C PHE A 286 -8.69 -1.53 5.84
N LYS A 287 -9.70 -0.78 6.24
CA LYS A 287 -10.09 -0.65 7.64
C LYS A 287 -11.55 -1.03 7.81
N GLU A 288 -11.78 -1.96 8.72
CA GLU A 288 -13.11 -2.35 9.19
C GLU A 288 -13.09 -2.37 10.72
N ASP A 289 -13.86 -1.49 11.35
CA ASP A 289 -13.82 -1.24 12.80
C ASP A 289 -12.40 -0.92 13.32
N GLU A 290 -11.87 -1.79 14.18
CA GLU A 290 -10.49 -1.71 14.72
C GLU A 290 -9.48 -2.55 13.93
N MET A 291 -9.91 -3.23 12.85
CA MET A 291 -9.09 -4.11 12.03
C MET A 291 -8.55 -3.38 10.81
N PHE A 292 -7.34 -3.77 10.40
CA PHE A 292 -6.63 -3.26 9.24
C PHE A 292 -6.12 -4.41 8.39
#